data_1e4056a99fd5499060aa491b811f3017
#
_entry.id   1e4056a99fd5499060aa491b811f3017
#
_cell.length_a   1.000
_cell.length_b   1.000
_cell.length_c   1.000
_cell.angle_alpha   90.00
_cell.angle_beta   90.00
_cell.angle_gamma   90.00
#
_symmetry.space_group_name_H-M   'P 1'
#
loop_
_entity.id
_entity.type
_entity.pdbx_description
1 polymer ?
#
loop_
_entity_poly.entity_id
_entity_poly.type
_entity_poly.pdbx_seq_one_letter_code
_entity_poly.pdbx_strand_id
1 'polypeptide(L)'
;MSVISMKQSLEAGVHFGHQTRRWNPKMAPYIYTERNGIYIIDLQKSVGKVDEAYNAIRDCVANGGKILFVGTKKQAQDSIKNEAERCGMYYVNQRWLGGMLTNFKTIQSRIAQLKKIEAMEADGTFDVLPKKEVINLKKQQEKLEKNLGGIKEMQDIPDMIFVVDPRKERICIQEAETLGIPLVGICDTNCDPEELDYVIPGNDDAIRAVKLIVSKMADAVIEGNQGQDAEVAEEEAAEEAEA
;
A
#
# COMPACT_ATOMS: atom_id res chain seq x y z
N MET A 1 14.87 -0.09 -19.44
CA MET A 1 15.50 0.91 -18.54
C MET A 1 15.01 0.61 -17.14
N SER A 2 15.85 0.72 -16.11
CA SER A 2 15.35 0.51 -14.75
C SER A 2 14.42 1.66 -14.32
N VAL A 3 13.38 1.32 -13.55
CA VAL A 3 12.34 2.24 -13.05
C VAL A 3 12.92 3.33 -12.14
N ILE A 4 13.95 2.95 -11.36
CA ILE A 4 14.67 3.86 -10.46
C ILE A 4 16.17 3.78 -10.76
N SER A 5 16.84 4.92 -10.86
CA SER A 5 18.31 4.93 -11.01
C SER A 5 18.99 4.73 -9.64
N MET A 6 20.18 4.13 -9.66
CA MET A 6 21.01 3.97 -8.45
C MET A 6 21.33 5.31 -7.79
N LYS A 7 21.50 6.39 -8.58
CA LYS A 7 21.74 7.74 -8.08
C LYS A 7 20.55 8.28 -7.29
N GLN A 8 19.33 8.14 -7.82
CA GLN A 8 18.10 8.52 -7.10
C GLN A 8 17.93 7.75 -5.80
N SER A 9 18.21 6.45 -5.81
CA SER A 9 18.15 5.61 -4.61
C SER A 9 19.15 6.05 -3.54
N LEU A 10 20.37 6.42 -3.96
CA LEU A 10 21.40 6.91 -3.05
C LEU A 10 21.03 8.26 -2.44
N GLU A 11 20.54 9.22 -3.25
CA GLU A 11 20.11 10.55 -2.81
C GLU A 11 18.89 10.50 -1.88
N ALA A 12 17.98 9.56 -2.11
CA ALA A 12 16.83 9.33 -1.25
C ALA A 12 17.17 8.59 0.07
N GLY A 13 18.37 7.99 0.16
CA GLY A 13 18.81 7.26 1.34
C GLY A 13 18.24 5.85 1.47
N VAL A 14 17.88 5.21 0.36
CA VAL A 14 17.33 3.83 0.31
C VAL A 14 18.34 2.81 0.87
N HIS A 15 19.63 3.08 0.75
CA HIS A 15 20.71 2.18 1.15
C HIS A 15 20.95 2.07 2.66
N PHE A 16 20.39 2.96 3.47
CA PHE A 16 20.55 2.88 4.92
C PHE A 16 19.59 1.84 5.51
N GLY A 17 20.14 0.88 6.23
CA GLY A 17 19.37 -0.07 7.01
C GLY A 17 19.37 0.27 8.49
N HIS A 18 18.96 -0.67 9.30
CA HIS A 18 18.92 -0.58 10.75
C HIS A 18 20.27 -0.90 11.40
N GLN A 19 20.36 -0.64 12.71
CA GLN A 19 21.52 -1.01 13.54
C GLN A 19 21.75 -2.52 13.46
N THR A 20 23.03 -2.93 13.42
CA THR A 20 23.47 -4.33 13.28
C THR A 20 22.84 -5.27 14.28
N ARG A 21 22.63 -4.85 15.54
CA ARG A 21 21.97 -5.68 16.58
C ARG A 21 20.50 -6.01 16.35
N ARG A 22 19.84 -5.34 15.40
CA ARG A 22 18.40 -5.50 15.12
C ARG A 22 18.11 -6.23 13.82
N TRP A 23 19.14 -6.65 13.11
CA TRP A 23 18.99 -7.26 11.80
C TRP A 23 18.33 -8.64 11.82
N ASN A 24 17.78 -9.04 10.69
CA ASN A 24 17.32 -10.39 10.42
C ASN A 24 18.40 -11.12 9.58
N PRO A 25 18.90 -12.30 9.99
CA PRO A 25 19.89 -13.05 9.22
C PRO A 25 19.44 -13.39 7.78
N LYS A 26 18.16 -13.55 7.53
CA LYS A 26 17.61 -13.80 6.19
C LYS A 26 17.81 -12.63 5.23
N MET A 27 18.06 -11.42 5.75
CA MET A 27 18.42 -10.24 4.95
C MET A 27 19.88 -10.22 4.49
N ALA A 28 20.72 -11.16 4.94
CA ALA A 28 22.14 -11.23 4.55
C ALA A 28 22.39 -11.12 3.03
N PRO A 29 21.59 -11.76 2.14
CA PRO A 29 21.78 -11.64 0.69
C PRO A 29 21.65 -10.21 0.15
N TYR A 30 20.93 -9.32 0.85
CA TYR A 30 20.63 -7.94 0.43
C TYR A 30 21.52 -6.89 1.10
N ILE A 31 22.40 -7.31 2.01
CA ILE A 31 23.32 -6.44 2.72
C ILE A 31 24.64 -6.36 1.95
N TYR A 32 25.10 -5.13 1.66
CA TYR A 32 26.38 -4.88 1.01
C TYR A 32 27.53 -4.86 2.02
N THR A 33 27.38 -4.10 3.11
CA THR A 33 28.43 -3.95 4.14
C THR A 33 27.85 -3.38 5.43
N GLU A 34 28.69 -3.28 6.45
CA GLU A 34 28.41 -2.55 7.70
C GLU A 34 29.26 -1.29 7.76
N ARG A 35 28.68 -0.19 8.23
CA ARG A 35 29.39 1.07 8.49
C ARG A 35 28.81 1.75 9.72
N ASN A 36 29.67 2.06 10.68
CA ASN A 36 29.30 2.74 11.93
C ASN A 36 28.17 2.04 12.72
N GLY A 37 28.13 0.71 12.74
CA GLY A 37 27.10 -0.07 13.43
C GLY A 37 25.73 -0.08 12.75
N ILE A 38 25.68 0.32 11.46
CA ILE A 38 24.47 0.30 10.63
C ILE A 38 24.76 -0.53 9.38
N TYR A 39 23.84 -1.39 8.99
CA TYR A 39 23.94 -2.11 7.73
C TYR A 39 23.62 -1.21 6.54
N ILE A 40 24.36 -1.43 5.48
CA ILE A 40 24.16 -0.76 4.18
C ILE A 40 23.56 -1.79 3.22
N ILE A 41 22.41 -1.46 2.65
CA ILE A 41 21.70 -2.31 1.70
C ILE A 41 22.36 -2.20 0.32
N ASP A 42 22.42 -3.31 -0.40
CA ASP A 42 22.95 -3.38 -1.76
C ASP A 42 21.97 -2.76 -2.77
N LEU A 43 22.25 -1.55 -3.21
CA LEU A 43 21.41 -0.83 -4.15
C LEU A 43 21.30 -1.49 -5.53
N GLN A 44 22.30 -2.27 -5.96
CA GLN A 44 22.21 -2.98 -7.24
C GLN A 44 21.07 -3.99 -7.20
N LYS A 45 20.96 -4.73 -6.10
CA LYS A 45 19.87 -5.68 -5.86
C LYS A 45 18.54 -4.96 -5.65
N SER A 46 18.55 -3.84 -4.89
CA SER A 46 17.34 -3.05 -4.67
C SER A 46 16.72 -2.56 -5.97
N VAL A 47 17.53 -2.02 -6.89
CA VAL A 47 17.04 -1.54 -8.19
C VAL A 47 16.41 -2.67 -9.00
N GLY A 48 17.07 -3.84 -9.10
CA GLY A 48 16.50 -4.99 -9.79
C GLY A 48 15.19 -5.49 -9.16
N LYS A 49 15.11 -5.50 -7.81
CA LYS A 49 13.90 -5.91 -7.10
C LYS A 49 12.76 -4.89 -7.20
N VAL A 50 13.07 -3.61 -7.33
CA VAL A 50 12.06 -2.59 -7.66
C VAL A 50 11.49 -2.81 -9.05
N ASP A 51 12.32 -3.15 -10.04
CA ASP A 51 11.85 -3.43 -11.40
C ASP A 51 10.95 -4.68 -11.43
N GLU A 52 11.29 -5.76 -10.68
CA GLU A 52 10.45 -6.94 -10.52
C GLU A 52 9.09 -6.60 -9.89
N ALA A 53 9.08 -5.85 -8.79
CA ALA A 53 7.87 -5.44 -8.09
C ALA A 53 6.99 -4.51 -8.95
N TYR A 54 7.60 -3.58 -9.68
CA TYR A 54 6.93 -2.69 -10.61
C TYR A 54 6.16 -3.47 -11.69
N ASN A 55 6.84 -4.43 -12.33
CA ASN A 55 6.21 -5.26 -13.37
C ASN A 55 5.07 -6.10 -12.79
N ALA A 56 5.24 -6.70 -11.60
CA ALA A 56 4.21 -7.49 -10.95
C ALA A 56 2.95 -6.66 -10.64
N ILE A 57 3.11 -5.43 -10.14
CA ILE A 57 1.98 -4.51 -9.88
C ILE A 57 1.31 -4.10 -11.20
N ARG A 58 2.10 -3.69 -12.21
CA ARG A 58 1.57 -3.31 -13.52
C ARG A 58 0.77 -4.43 -14.15
N ASP A 59 1.31 -5.65 -14.16
CA ASP A 59 0.66 -6.81 -14.78
C ASP A 59 -0.60 -7.24 -14.00
N CYS A 60 -0.59 -7.12 -12.66
CA CYS A 60 -1.78 -7.34 -11.85
C CYS A 60 -2.89 -6.34 -12.23
N VAL A 61 -2.56 -5.05 -12.33
CA VAL A 61 -3.52 -4.00 -12.66
C VAL A 61 -3.98 -4.11 -14.12
N ALA A 62 -3.10 -4.43 -15.06
CA ALA A 62 -3.46 -4.67 -16.46
C ALA A 62 -4.50 -5.79 -16.62
N ASN A 63 -4.52 -6.76 -15.69
CA ASN A 63 -5.55 -7.80 -15.62
C ASN A 63 -6.80 -7.40 -14.80
N GLY A 64 -6.98 -6.12 -14.50
CA GLY A 64 -8.14 -5.62 -13.73
C GLY A 64 -7.99 -5.71 -12.22
N GLY A 65 -6.85 -6.15 -11.72
CA GLY A 65 -6.60 -6.32 -10.28
C GLY A 65 -6.54 -5.01 -9.52
N LYS A 66 -6.92 -5.05 -8.24
CA LYS A 66 -6.90 -3.90 -7.33
C LYS A 66 -5.79 -4.05 -6.30
N ILE A 67 -5.07 -2.95 -6.09
CA ILE A 67 -3.95 -2.90 -5.16
C ILE A 67 -4.36 -2.19 -3.87
N LEU A 68 -3.98 -2.76 -2.72
CA LEU A 68 -4.13 -2.12 -1.41
C LEU A 68 -2.75 -1.66 -0.92
N PHE A 69 -2.59 -0.35 -0.75
CA PHE A 69 -1.37 0.23 -0.18
C PHE A 69 -1.45 0.30 1.34
N VAL A 70 -0.49 -0.33 2.04
CA VAL A 70 -0.48 -0.42 3.50
C VAL A 70 0.81 0.16 4.06
N GLY A 71 0.69 1.12 4.98
CA GLY A 71 1.84 1.69 5.67
C GLY A 71 1.41 2.58 6.83
N THR A 72 1.43 2.02 8.04
CA THR A 72 1.00 2.74 9.25
C THR A 72 2.15 3.47 9.96
N LYS A 73 3.39 3.33 9.45
CA LYS A 73 4.57 4.03 9.96
C LYS A 73 4.44 5.53 9.68
N LYS A 74 4.75 6.38 10.66
CA LYS A 74 4.62 7.85 10.52
C LYS A 74 5.31 8.39 9.26
N GLN A 75 6.46 7.80 8.90
CA GLN A 75 7.24 8.18 7.72
C GLN A 75 6.57 7.79 6.40
N ALA A 76 5.65 6.81 6.42
CA ALA A 76 4.97 6.28 5.24
C ALA A 76 3.55 6.82 5.05
N GLN A 77 2.87 7.24 6.13
CA GLN A 77 1.45 7.57 6.15
C GLN A 77 1.00 8.52 5.05
N ASP A 78 1.72 9.63 4.89
CA ASP A 78 1.37 10.66 3.90
C ASP A 78 1.71 10.21 2.47
N SER A 79 2.84 9.53 2.30
CA SER A 79 3.24 9.00 0.99
C SER A 79 2.26 7.93 0.50
N ILE A 80 1.86 7.01 1.37
CA ILE A 80 0.88 5.96 1.05
C ILE A 80 -0.47 6.58 0.64
N LYS A 81 -0.98 7.52 1.43
CA LYS A 81 -2.26 8.19 1.13
C LYS A 81 -2.20 8.91 -0.22
N ASN A 82 -1.23 9.82 -0.37
CA ASN A 82 -1.16 10.69 -1.55
C ASN A 82 -0.96 9.90 -2.85
N GLU A 83 -0.12 8.86 -2.82
CA GLU A 83 0.17 8.06 -4.01
C GLU A 83 -0.96 7.08 -4.33
N ALA A 84 -1.62 6.50 -3.34
CA ALA A 84 -2.80 5.66 -3.57
C ALA A 84 -3.98 6.47 -4.14
N GLU A 85 -4.23 7.68 -3.59
CA GLU A 85 -5.23 8.60 -4.14
C GLU A 85 -4.87 9.04 -5.58
N ARG A 86 -3.59 9.26 -5.88
CA ARG A 86 -3.10 9.63 -7.22
C ARG A 86 -3.38 8.55 -8.28
N CYS A 87 -3.24 7.29 -7.91
CA CYS A 87 -3.45 6.16 -8.83
C CYS A 87 -4.86 5.52 -8.72
N GLY A 88 -5.75 6.08 -7.88
CA GLY A 88 -7.12 5.60 -7.72
C GLY A 88 -7.24 4.25 -7.00
N MET A 89 -6.25 3.87 -6.20
CA MET A 89 -6.22 2.62 -5.45
C MET A 89 -6.52 2.84 -3.96
N TYR A 90 -6.73 1.74 -3.25
CA TYR A 90 -7.09 1.73 -1.83
C TYR A 90 -5.86 1.85 -0.93
N TYR A 91 -6.05 2.39 0.29
CA TYR A 91 -4.96 2.49 1.25
C TYR A 91 -5.38 2.32 2.71
N VAL A 92 -4.42 1.89 3.53
CA VAL A 92 -4.49 1.88 5.00
C VAL A 92 -3.23 2.53 5.54
N ASN A 93 -3.36 3.76 6.08
CA ASN A 93 -2.22 4.55 6.53
C ASN A 93 -2.20 4.87 8.04
N GLN A 94 -3.23 4.49 8.80
CA GLN A 94 -3.28 4.79 10.25
C GLN A 94 -3.04 3.56 11.11
N ARG A 95 -3.95 2.61 11.09
CA ARG A 95 -3.86 1.38 11.85
C ARG A 95 -4.53 0.24 11.11
N TRP A 96 -3.83 -0.86 10.97
CA TRP A 96 -4.46 -2.10 10.53
C TRP A 96 -5.37 -2.64 11.63
N LEU A 97 -6.63 -2.86 11.31
CA LEU A 97 -7.59 -3.47 12.21
C LEU A 97 -7.60 -4.97 11.94
N GLY A 98 -7.35 -5.79 12.98
CA GLY A 98 -7.39 -7.24 12.82
C GLY A 98 -8.72 -7.72 12.25
N GLY A 99 -8.66 -8.60 11.26
CA GLY A 99 -9.83 -9.05 10.50
C GLY A 99 -10.22 -8.13 9.33
N MET A 100 -9.33 -7.21 8.91
CA MET A 100 -9.65 -6.26 7.85
C MET A 100 -9.89 -6.97 6.50
N LEU A 101 -9.21 -8.07 6.25
CA LEU A 101 -9.40 -8.92 5.07
C LEU A 101 -10.14 -10.22 5.44
N THR A 102 -9.70 -10.93 6.45
CA THR A 102 -10.28 -12.22 6.87
C THR A 102 -11.71 -12.11 7.41
N ASN A 103 -12.11 -10.94 7.89
CA ASN A 103 -13.48 -10.63 8.32
C ASN A 103 -14.05 -9.41 7.58
N PHE A 104 -13.82 -9.37 6.26
CA PHE A 104 -14.16 -8.23 5.40
C PHE A 104 -15.64 -7.85 5.47
N LYS A 105 -16.56 -8.82 5.59
CA LYS A 105 -18.00 -8.56 5.75
C LYS A 105 -18.31 -7.66 6.96
N THR A 106 -17.58 -7.84 8.07
CA THR A 106 -17.76 -6.98 9.25
C THR A 106 -17.18 -5.58 8.98
N ILE A 107 -16.05 -5.48 8.27
CA ILE A 107 -15.48 -4.19 7.87
C ILE A 107 -16.44 -3.44 6.93
N GLN A 108 -17.02 -4.11 5.95
CA GLN A 108 -18.05 -3.51 5.08
C GLN A 108 -19.24 -2.97 5.87
N SER A 109 -19.70 -3.68 6.92
CA SER A 109 -20.76 -3.17 7.78
C SER A 109 -20.37 -1.89 8.53
N ARG A 110 -19.09 -1.74 8.90
CA ARG A 110 -18.55 -0.50 9.52
C ARG A 110 -18.42 0.63 8.49
N ILE A 111 -18.03 0.32 7.27
CA ILE A 111 -18.02 1.28 6.16
C ILE A 111 -19.43 1.75 5.85
N ALA A 112 -20.41 0.85 5.80
CA ALA A 112 -21.82 1.20 5.62
C ALA A 112 -22.34 2.11 6.75
N GLN A 113 -21.89 1.87 8.00
CA GLN A 113 -22.19 2.74 9.13
C GLN A 113 -21.56 4.14 8.96
N LEU A 114 -20.32 4.24 8.46
CA LEU A 114 -19.67 5.51 8.14
C LEU A 114 -20.49 6.28 7.09
N LYS A 115 -20.79 5.65 5.96
CA LYS A 115 -21.61 6.24 4.87
C LYS A 115 -23.00 6.68 5.38
N LYS A 116 -23.61 5.93 6.30
CA LYS A 116 -24.88 6.31 6.93
C LYS A 116 -24.76 7.58 7.78
N ILE A 117 -23.69 7.73 8.58
CA ILE A 117 -23.49 8.91 9.43
C ILE A 117 -23.25 10.14 8.53
N GLU A 118 -22.51 10.01 7.45
CA GLU A 118 -22.28 11.08 6.47
C GLU A 118 -23.60 11.52 5.78
N ALA A 119 -24.44 10.55 5.39
CA ALA A 119 -25.75 10.85 4.82
C ALA A 119 -26.63 11.60 5.81
N MET A 120 -26.64 11.19 7.12
CA MET A 120 -27.37 11.91 8.18
C MET A 120 -26.86 13.33 8.43
N GLU A 121 -25.58 13.61 8.18
CA GLU A 121 -25.02 14.96 8.24
C GLU A 121 -25.46 15.80 7.03
N ALA A 122 -25.47 15.18 5.84
CA ALA A 122 -25.81 15.87 4.60
C ALA A 122 -27.31 16.20 4.47
N ASP A 123 -28.20 15.35 4.98
CA ASP A 123 -29.66 15.52 4.93
C ASP A 123 -30.25 16.36 6.07
N GLY A 124 -29.38 16.91 6.97
CA GLY A 124 -29.79 17.80 8.07
C GLY A 124 -30.37 17.04 9.28
N THR A 125 -30.31 15.73 9.33
CA THR A 125 -30.82 14.91 10.47
C THR A 125 -30.13 15.34 11.79
N PHE A 126 -28.88 15.84 11.73
CA PHE A 126 -28.17 16.30 12.91
C PHE A 126 -28.80 17.52 13.61
N ASP A 127 -29.59 18.33 12.89
CA ASP A 127 -30.27 19.49 13.47
C ASP A 127 -31.47 19.11 14.37
N VAL A 128 -32.02 17.93 14.16
CA VAL A 128 -33.18 17.40 14.91
C VAL A 128 -32.73 16.58 16.13
N LEU A 129 -31.49 16.07 16.14
CA LEU A 129 -30.98 15.22 17.19
C LEU A 129 -30.47 16.02 18.41
N PRO A 130 -30.52 15.41 19.63
CA PRO A 130 -29.92 16.00 20.82
C PRO A 130 -28.42 16.28 20.63
N LYS A 131 -27.91 17.42 21.08
CA LYS A 131 -26.49 17.82 20.94
C LYS A 131 -25.49 16.74 21.39
N LYS A 132 -25.83 15.96 22.44
CA LYS A 132 -24.97 14.89 22.95
C LYS A 132 -24.84 13.74 21.95
N GLU A 133 -25.90 13.38 21.25
CA GLU A 133 -25.89 12.33 20.22
C GLU A 133 -25.11 12.77 18.99
N VAL A 134 -25.30 14.00 18.53
CA VAL A 134 -24.53 14.58 17.42
C VAL A 134 -23.02 14.53 17.71
N ILE A 135 -22.61 14.92 18.93
CA ILE A 135 -21.19 14.85 19.33
C ILE A 135 -20.66 13.40 19.29
N ASN A 136 -21.45 12.44 19.74
CA ASN A 136 -21.05 11.03 19.72
C ASN A 136 -20.95 10.49 18.28
N LEU A 137 -21.90 10.83 17.41
CA LEU A 137 -21.89 10.44 15.99
C LEU A 137 -20.67 11.05 15.26
N LYS A 138 -20.38 12.33 15.49
CA LYS A 138 -19.19 12.98 14.91
C LYS A 138 -17.88 12.34 15.37
N LYS A 139 -17.74 12.00 16.65
CA LYS A 139 -16.57 11.26 17.15
C LYS A 139 -16.45 9.87 16.53
N GLN A 140 -17.57 9.21 16.30
CA GLN A 140 -17.61 7.89 15.66
C GLN A 140 -17.24 8.01 14.18
N GLN A 141 -17.77 8.98 13.46
CA GLN A 141 -17.43 9.31 12.08
C GLN A 141 -15.92 9.54 11.93
N GLU A 142 -15.36 10.46 12.72
CA GLU A 142 -13.93 10.78 12.72
C GLU A 142 -13.05 9.53 12.94
N LYS A 143 -13.43 8.66 13.88
CA LYS A 143 -12.71 7.43 14.16
C LYS A 143 -12.79 6.42 13.02
N LEU A 144 -13.97 6.28 12.39
CA LEU A 144 -14.17 5.38 11.26
C LEU A 144 -13.46 5.90 10.02
N GLU A 145 -13.61 7.18 9.69
CA GLU A 145 -12.95 7.83 8.56
C GLU A 145 -11.44 7.71 8.67
N LYS A 146 -10.88 7.98 9.85
CA LYS A 146 -9.44 7.87 10.10
C LYS A 146 -8.87 6.48 9.79
N ASN A 147 -9.60 5.40 10.10
CA ASN A 147 -9.09 4.04 9.97
C ASN A 147 -9.56 3.33 8.71
N LEU A 148 -10.71 3.68 8.16
CA LEU A 148 -11.36 2.99 7.05
C LEU A 148 -11.57 3.87 5.82
N GLY A 149 -11.27 5.18 5.90
CA GLY A 149 -11.49 6.13 4.80
C GLY A 149 -10.82 5.69 3.50
N GLY A 150 -9.59 5.18 3.56
CA GLY A 150 -8.86 4.73 2.38
C GLY A 150 -9.38 3.45 1.72
N ILE A 151 -10.26 2.71 2.39
CA ILE A 151 -10.91 1.49 1.86
C ILE A 151 -12.44 1.65 1.73
N LYS A 152 -12.94 2.87 1.80
CA LYS A 152 -14.38 3.17 1.82
C LYS A 152 -15.10 2.71 0.55
N GLU A 153 -14.44 2.78 -0.59
CA GLU A 153 -14.98 2.37 -1.89
C GLU A 153 -14.58 0.94 -2.30
N MET A 154 -13.85 0.23 -1.43
CA MET A 154 -13.43 -1.15 -1.69
C MET A 154 -14.63 -2.11 -1.52
N GLN A 155 -15.05 -2.72 -2.61
CA GLN A 155 -16.19 -3.65 -2.64
C GLN A 155 -15.76 -5.08 -2.34
N ASP A 156 -14.61 -5.48 -2.87
CA ASP A 156 -14.02 -6.82 -2.74
C ASP A 156 -12.63 -6.75 -2.10
N ILE A 157 -12.10 -7.90 -1.71
CA ILE A 157 -10.72 -8.01 -1.22
C ILE A 157 -9.74 -7.68 -2.34
N PRO A 158 -8.59 -7.06 -2.03
CA PRO A 158 -7.61 -6.68 -3.06
C PRO A 158 -6.92 -7.91 -3.65
N ASP A 159 -6.48 -7.79 -4.90
CA ASP A 159 -5.76 -8.86 -5.61
C ASP A 159 -4.27 -8.86 -5.26
N MET A 160 -3.72 -7.75 -4.80
CA MET A 160 -2.34 -7.62 -4.34
C MET A 160 -2.22 -6.54 -3.27
N ILE A 161 -1.28 -6.70 -2.35
CA ILE A 161 -1.03 -5.73 -1.28
C ILE A 161 0.39 -5.23 -1.35
N PHE A 162 0.56 -3.90 -1.32
CA PHE A 162 1.86 -3.26 -1.15
C PHE A 162 2.04 -2.81 0.30
N VAL A 163 3.12 -3.27 0.95
CA VAL A 163 3.36 -3.04 2.40
C VAL A 163 4.65 -2.26 2.62
N VAL A 164 4.62 -1.29 3.54
CA VAL A 164 5.82 -0.62 4.07
C VAL A 164 6.06 -1.08 5.51
N ASP A 165 7.24 -1.61 5.80
CA ASP A 165 7.64 -2.22 7.08
C ASP A 165 6.82 -3.48 7.42
N PRO A 166 7.15 -4.65 6.82
CA PRO A 166 6.48 -5.94 7.09
C PRO A 166 6.43 -6.30 8.57
N ARG A 167 7.45 -5.96 9.31
CA ARG A 167 7.53 -6.26 10.75
C ARG A 167 6.44 -5.56 11.56
N LYS A 168 6.08 -4.33 11.17
CA LYS A 168 5.04 -3.55 11.83
C LYS A 168 3.64 -4.01 11.40
N GLU A 169 3.49 -4.33 10.13
CA GLU A 169 2.22 -4.72 9.52
C GLU A 169 1.99 -6.25 9.55
N ARG A 170 2.56 -6.94 10.53
CA ARG A 170 2.53 -8.41 10.63
C ARG A 170 1.12 -9.01 10.56
N ILE A 171 0.11 -8.34 11.13
CA ILE A 171 -1.28 -8.83 11.09
C ILE A 171 -1.79 -8.78 9.64
N CYS A 172 -1.49 -7.72 8.89
CA CYS A 172 -1.83 -7.62 7.48
C CYS A 172 -1.23 -8.77 6.68
N ILE A 173 0.07 -9.06 6.88
CA ILE A 173 0.78 -10.15 6.20
C ILE A 173 0.14 -11.50 6.49
N GLN A 174 -0.14 -11.81 7.76
CA GLN A 174 -0.80 -13.07 8.14
C GLN A 174 -2.19 -13.24 7.55
N GLU A 175 -2.96 -12.14 7.46
CA GLU A 175 -4.26 -12.17 6.81
C GLU A 175 -4.15 -12.37 5.30
N ALA A 176 -3.20 -11.69 4.65
CA ALA A 176 -2.92 -11.85 3.22
C ALA A 176 -2.46 -13.29 2.89
N GLU A 177 -1.53 -13.84 3.66
CA GLU A 177 -1.06 -15.22 3.54
C GLU A 177 -2.22 -16.23 3.68
N THR A 178 -3.09 -16.03 4.68
CA THR A 178 -4.28 -16.89 4.90
C THR A 178 -5.23 -16.89 3.70
N LEU A 179 -5.33 -15.76 2.99
CA LEU A 179 -6.20 -15.60 1.84
C LEU A 179 -5.51 -15.86 0.49
N GLY A 180 -4.18 -16.10 0.51
CA GLY A 180 -3.38 -16.31 -0.69
C GLY A 180 -3.21 -15.05 -1.55
N ILE A 181 -3.24 -13.85 -0.93
CA ILE A 181 -3.07 -12.58 -1.63
C ILE A 181 -1.59 -12.27 -1.76
N PRO A 182 -1.05 -12.04 -2.97
CA PRO A 182 0.35 -11.71 -3.17
C PRO A 182 0.78 -10.42 -2.45
N LEU A 183 1.99 -10.46 -1.89
CA LEU A 183 2.57 -9.37 -1.10
C LEU A 183 3.79 -8.77 -1.79
N VAL A 184 3.74 -7.47 -2.01
CA VAL A 184 4.89 -6.64 -2.42
C VAL A 184 5.26 -5.75 -1.25
N GLY A 185 6.54 -5.57 -0.94
CA GLY A 185 6.84 -4.69 0.18
C GLY A 185 8.27 -4.18 0.29
N ILE A 186 8.40 -3.02 0.95
CA ILE A 186 9.69 -2.46 1.34
C ILE A 186 10.17 -3.19 2.59
N CYS A 187 11.29 -3.90 2.45
CA CYS A 187 11.89 -4.72 3.49
C CYS A 187 13.23 -4.12 3.91
N ASP A 188 13.30 -3.60 5.13
CA ASP A 188 14.56 -3.14 5.72
C ASP A 188 15.32 -4.33 6.34
N THR A 189 16.53 -4.11 6.80
CA THR A 189 17.44 -5.14 7.34
C THR A 189 16.94 -5.85 8.60
N ASN A 190 15.87 -5.37 9.24
CA ASN A 190 15.24 -5.95 10.44
C ASN A 190 13.99 -6.81 10.14
N CYS A 191 13.60 -6.94 8.87
CA CYS A 191 12.41 -7.65 8.42
C CYS A 191 12.75 -9.06 7.91
N ASP A 192 11.74 -9.92 7.75
CA ASP A 192 11.86 -11.22 7.11
C ASP A 192 11.48 -11.09 5.63
N PRO A 193 12.41 -11.27 4.68
CA PRO A 193 12.10 -11.17 3.27
C PRO A 193 11.26 -12.34 2.74
N GLU A 194 11.21 -13.47 3.42
CA GLU A 194 10.45 -14.65 3.00
C GLU A 194 8.93 -14.49 3.23
N GLU A 195 8.52 -13.49 4.01
CA GLU A 195 7.10 -13.14 4.22
C GLU A 195 6.50 -12.39 3.00
N LEU A 196 7.30 -12.04 1.99
CA LEU A 196 6.88 -11.26 0.82
C LEU A 196 7.16 -12.03 -0.46
N ASP A 197 6.23 -12.00 -1.41
CA ASP A 197 6.43 -12.55 -2.75
C ASP A 197 7.39 -11.69 -3.60
N TYR A 198 7.26 -10.36 -3.47
CA TYR A 198 8.11 -9.38 -4.15
C TYR A 198 8.77 -8.47 -3.12
N VAL A 199 10.01 -8.78 -2.81
CA VAL A 199 10.81 -8.04 -1.81
C VAL A 199 11.49 -6.85 -2.45
N ILE A 200 11.33 -5.67 -1.88
CA ILE A 200 12.08 -4.46 -2.24
C ILE A 200 13.02 -4.13 -1.08
N PRO A 201 14.30 -4.51 -1.12
CA PRO A 201 15.24 -4.17 -0.07
C PRO A 201 15.46 -2.65 -0.03
N GLY A 202 15.15 -2.02 1.09
CA GLY A 202 15.26 -0.58 1.20
C GLY A 202 14.91 -0.03 2.58
N ASN A 203 15.28 1.23 2.80
CA ASN A 203 15.03 1.95 4.03
C ASN A 203 13.55 2.32 4.17
N ASP A 204 12.93 1.86 5.24
CA ASP A 204 11.53 2.15 5.57
C ASP A 204 11.36 3.29 6.59
N ASP A 205 12.47 3.85 7.12
CA ASP A 205 12.49 4.96 8.07
C ASP A 205 12.66 6.33 7.42
N ALA A 206 13.27 6.39 6.24
CA ALA A 206 13.50 7.63 5.53
C ALA A 206 12.29 8.03 4.66
N ILE A 207 11.64 9.15 4.97
CA ILE A 207 10.47 9.65 4.23
C ILE A 207 10.75 9.74 2.71
N ARG A 208 11.97 10.19 2.33
CA ARG A 208 12.35 10.32 0.91
C ARG A 208 12.48 8.97 0.22
N ALA A 209 13.02 7.95 0.92
CA ALA A 209 13.18 6.61 0.39
C ALA A 209 11.81 5.94 0.17
N VAL A 210 10.95 5.99 1.19
CA VAL A 210 9.58 5.48 1.12
C VAL A 210 8.80 6.18 0.00
N LYS A 211 8.83 7.52 -0.05
CA LYS A 211 8.14 8.28 -1.10
C LYS A 211 8.62 7.91 -2.51
N LEU A 212 9.94 7.76 -2.71
CA LEU A 212 10.50 7.37 -4.00
C LEU A 212 9.96 6.02 -4.47
N ILE A 213 9.96 5.01 -3.61
CA ILE A 213 9.51 3.66 -3.96
C ILE A 213 7.99 3.63 -4.15
N VAL A 214 7.22 4.19 -3.19
CA VAL A 214 5.74 4.21 -3.27
C VAL A 214 5.27 4.95 -4.52
N SER A 215 5.90 6.09 -4.88
CA SER A 215 5.54 6.82 -6.10
C SER A 215 5.76 5.99 -7.36
N LYS A 216 6.80 5.14 -7.39
CA LYS A 216 7.04 4.24 -8.54
C LYS A 216 6.03 3.10 -8.60
N MET A 217 5.63 2.56 -7.45
CA MET A 217 4.56 1.55 -7.42
C MET A 217 3.21 2.14 -7.89
N ALA A 218 2.93 3.39 -7.54
CA ALA A 218 1.76 4.11 -8.06
C ALA A 218 1.88 4.41 -9.57
N ASP A 219 3.08 4.70 -10.07
CA ASP A 219 3.34 4.84 -11.53
C ASP A 219 3.05 3.52 -12.25
N ALA A 220 3.40 2.36 -11.67
CA ALA A 220 3.09 1.04 -12.23
C ALA A 220 1.57 0.81 -12.34
N VAL A 221 0.82 1.23 -11.33
CA VAL A 221 -0.66 1.15 -11.35
C VAL A 221 -1.24 2.01 -12.48
N ILE A 222 -0.73 3.23 -12.65
CA ILE A 222 -1.20 4.16 -13.69
C ILE A 222 -0.88 3.57 -15.08
N GLU A 223 0.32 3.01 -15.27
CA GLU A 223 0.71 2.37 -16.53
C GLU A 223 -0.18 1.15 -16.82
N GLY A 224 -0.48 0.31 -15.82
CA GLY A 224 -1.37 -0.85 -15.95
C GLY A 224 -2.80 -0.44 -16.34
N ASN A 225 -3.35 0.61 -15.73
CA ASN A 225 -4.67 1.12 -16.09
C ASN A 225 -4.72 1.68 -17.52
N GLN A 226 -3.67 2.38 -17.96
CA GLN A 226 -3.60 2.90 -19.34
C GLN A 226 -3.53 1.77 -20.38
N GLY A 227 -2.90 0.65 -20.03
CA GLY A 227 -2.92 -0.56 -20.86
C GLY A 227 -4.33 -1.13 -21.01
N GLN A 228 -5.09 -1.22 -19.92
CA GLN A 228 -6.49 -1.65 -19.95
C GLN A 228 -7.38 -0.75 -20.81
N ASP A 229 -7.29 0.56 -20.62
CA ASP A 229 -8.10 1.52 -21.38
C ASP A 229 -7.83 1.42 -22.88
N ALA A 230 -6.58 1.11 -23.27
CA ALA A 230 -6.21 0.91 -24.66
C ALA A 230 -6.77 -0.43 -25.23
N GLU A 231 -6.71 -1.52 -24.47
CA GLU A 231 -7.25 -2.82 -24.90
C GLU A 231 -8.78 -2.78 -25.05
N VAL A 232 -9.50 -2.15 -24.10
CA VAL A 232 -10.96 -1.99 -24.17
C VAL A 232 -11.35 -1.15 -25.38
N ALA A 233 -10.62 -0.06 -25.66
CA ALA A 233 -10.89 0.77 -26.82
C ALA A 233 -10.63 0.05 -28.16
N GLU A 234 -9.64 -0.86 -28.22
CA GLU A 234 -9.39 -1.69 -29.39
C GLU A 234 -10.47 -2.78 -29.59
N GLU A 235 -10.97 -3.40 -28.49
CA GLU A 235 -12.07 -4.37 -28.55
C GLU A 235 -13.38 -3.71 -29.00
N GLU A 236 -13.74 -2.54 -28.44
CA GLU A 236 -14.93 -1.78 -28.83
C GLU A 236 -14.86 -1.35 -30.32
N ALA A 237 -13.68 -0.91 -30.77
CA ALA A 237 -13.48 -0.54 -32.19
C ALA A 237 -13.55 -1.76 -33.13
N ALA A 238 -13.13 -2.95 -32.66
CA ALA A 238 -13.25 -4.17 -33.44
C ALA A 238 -14.71 -4.67 -33.53
N GLU A 239 -15.48 -4.58 -32.44
CA GLU A 239 -16.90 -4.93 -32.44
C GLU A 239 -17.74 -3.97 -33.31
N GLU A 240 -17.42 -2.66 -33.31
CA GLU A 240 -18.07 -1.69 -34.21
C GLU A 240 -17.72 -1.90 -35.67
N ALA A 241 -16.58 -2.48 -35.98
CA ALA A 241 -16.15 -2.78 -37.36
C ALA A 241 -16.75 -4.07 -37.92
N GLU A 242 -17.22 -4.98 -37.05
CA GLU A 242 -17.90 -6.24 -37.44
C GLU A 242 -19.44 -6.11 -37.49
N ALA A 243 -20.03 -5.00 -37.02
CA ALA A 243 -21.46 -4.75 -37.00
C ALA A 243 -21.92 -3.92 -38.20
#